data_233b0f36f2a78ebaab6da90628f48c20
#
_entry.id   233b0f36f2a78ebaab6da90628f48c20
#
_cell.length_a   1.000
_cell.length_b   1.000
_cell.length_c   1.000
_cell.angle_alpha   90.00
_cell.angle_beta   90.00
_cell.angle_gamma   90.00
#
_symmetry.space_group_name_H-M   'P 1'
#
loop_
_entity.id
_entity.type
_entity.pdbx_description
1 polymer ?
#
loop_
_entity_poly.entity_id
_entity_poly.type
_entity_poly.pdbx_seq_one_letter_code
_entity_poly.pdbx_strand_id
1 'polypeptide(L)'
;RPLEPQDEMSLVATTGPILINATASEWRNSLVSYQPDARAAIPSLQSLSFALDILEGQEGAQVGMKRSILFLTPHLPDQATVTELENLTERASLLGVRVNVWLIDADTYFVHFSANSLKSLALQTGGDYFAYSGIETLPEPETYFSHLRHLYTFQYQSQLASAGSHNLAARVNFSGLDLTSAPYSFTLDIQPPNPMLLSPPSQIVRQAPEGDP
;
A
#
# COMPACT_ATOMS: atom_id res chain seq x y z
N ARG A 1 -19.25 -5.80 -5.32
CA ARG A 1 -18.76 -6.05 -6.67
C ARG A 1 -17.87 -7.29 -6.63
N PRO A 2 -18.02 -8.25 -7.52
CA PRO A 2 -17.16 -9.44 -7.51
C PRO A 2 -15.70 -9.03 -7.71
N LEU A 3 -14.77 -9.80 -7.11
CA LEU A 3 -13.34 -9.68 -7.37
C LEU A 3 -13.07 -9.70 -8.87
N GLU A 4 -12.21 -8.80 -9.34
CA GLU A 4 -11.89 -8.70 -10.76
C GLU A 4 -10.81 -9.76 -11.13
N PRO A 5 -10.71 -10.17 -12.40
CA PRO A 5 -9.75 -11.19 -12.82
C PRO A 5 -8.27 -10.85 -12.53
N GLN A 6 -7.98 -9.57 -12.38
CA GLN A 6 -6.64 -9.05 -12.09
C GLN A 6 -6.33 -8.94 -10.60
N ASP A 7 -7.32 -9.19 -9.71
CA ASP A 7 -7.08 -9.18 -8.28
C ASP A 7 -6.32 -10.45 -7.91
N GLU A 8 -5.14 -10.31 -7.31
CA GLU A 8 -4.35 -11.41 -6.77
C GLU A 8 -4.61 -11.54 -5.28
N MET A 9 -4.91 -12.74 -4.84
CA MET A 9 -5.28 -13.04 -3.47
C MET A 9 -4.41 -14.14 -2.89
N SER A 10 -4.04 -13.97 -1.63
CA SER A 10 -3.33 -14.98 -0.86
C SER A 10 -4.14 -15.38 0.37
N LEU A 11 -3.97 -16.60 0.81
CA LEU A 11 -4.51 -17.13 2.07
C LEU A 11 -3.35 -17.63 2.91
N VAL A 12 -3.22 -17.08 4.11
CA VAL A 12 -2.10 -17.37 5.01
C VAL A 12 -2.65 -17.79 6.37
N ALA A 13 -2.14 -18.91 6.88
CA ALA A 13 -2.43 -19.38 8.23
C ALA A 13 -1.19 -19.27 9.14
N THR A 14 -1.36 -19.57 10.42
CA THR A 14 -0.24 -19.60 11.39
C THR A 14 0.82 -20.64 11.04
N THR A 15 0.46 -21.68 10.30
CA THR A 15 1.36 -22.73 9.81
C THR A 15 2.09 -22.35 8.52
N GLY A 16 1.76 -21.25 7.91
CA GLY A 16 2.34 -20.75 6.66
C GLY A 16 1.32 -20.42 5.58
N PRO A 17 1.80 -20.05 4.39
CA PRO A 17 0.94 -19.78 3.24
C PRO A 17 0.20 -21.05 2.79
N ILE A 18 -1.10 -20.91 2.59
CA ILE A 18 -1.98 -21.95 2.02
C ILE A 18 -2.13 -21.75 0.52
N LEU A 19 -2.23 -20.48 0.11
CA LEU A 19 -2.41 -20.08 -1.27
C LEU A 19 -1.71 -18.74 -1.49
N ILE A 20 -0.98 -18.58 -2.60
CA ILE A 20 -0.24 -17.36 -2.91
C ILE A 20 -0.61 -16.90 -4.31
N ASN A 21 -0.91 -15.59 -4.45
CA ASN A 21 -1.15 -14.90 -5.73
C ASN A 21 -2.13 -15.62 -6.64
N ALA A 22 -3.20 -16.09 -6.05
CA ALA A 22 -4.22 -16.85 -6.74
C ALA A 22 -5.31 -15.96 -7.31
N THR A 23 -5.97 -16.45 -8.33
CA THR A 23 -7.17 -15.84 -8.88
C THR A 23 -8.33 -15.88 -7.87
N ALA A 24 -9.31 -15.02 -8.06
CA ALA A 24 -10.49 -14.96 -7.22
C ALA A 24 -11.26 -16.30 -7.13
N SER A 25 -11.23 -17.12 -8.19
CA SER A 25 -11.90 -18.41 -8.20
C SER A 25 -11.13 -19.48 -7.40
N GLU A 26 -9.83 -19.53 -7.54
CA GLU A 26 -8.95 -20.43 -6.77
C GLU A 26 -9.02 -20.11 -5.28
N TRP A 27 -8.99 -18.82 -4.94
CA TRP A 27 -9.08 -18.36 -3.57
C TRP A 27 -10.43 -18.75 -2.91
N ARG A 28 -11.56 -18.58 -3.62
CA ARG A 28 -12.87 -19.01 -3.11
C ARG A 28 -12.92 -20.52 -2.90
N ASN A 29 -12.41 -21.31 -3.85
CA ASN A 29 -12.38 -22.75 -3.74
C ASN A 29 -11.52 -23.19 -2.55
N SER A 30 -10.38 -22.53 -2.34
CA SER A 30 -9.52 -22.79 -1.19
C SER A 30 -10.21 -22.46 0.13
N LEU A 31 -10.94 -21.34 0.23
CA LEU A 31 -11.71 -20.99 1.42
C LEU A 31 -12.81 -22.00 1.74
N VAL A 32 -13.53 -22.50 0.73
CA VAL A 32 -14.59 -23.50 0.93
C VAL A 32 -14.02 -24.83 1.46
N SER A 33 -12.82 -25.20 1.02
CA SER A 33 -12.14 -26.41 1.45
C SER A 33 -11.33 -26.24 2.75
N TYR A 34 -11.04 -25.00 3.15
CA TYR A 34 -10.26 -24.71 4.33
C TYR A 34 -11.04 -25.02 5.61
N GLN A 35 -10.52 -25.93 6.40
CA GLN A 35 -11.07 -26.31 7.70
C GLN A 35 -10.06 -25.99 8.80
N PRO A 36 -10.08 -24.77 9.36
CA PRO A 36 -9.16 -24.40 10.43
C PRO A 36 -9.46 -25.25 11.70
N ASP A 37 -8.41 -25.73 12.33
CA ASP A 37 -8.55 -26.30 13.68
C ASP A 37 -8.64 -25.17 14.71
N ALA A 38 -9.86 -24.73 14.97
CA ALA A 38 -10.12 -23.68 15.93
C ALA A 38 -9.71 -24.04 17.38
N ARG A 39 -9.50 -25.33 17.68
CA ARG A 39 -9.04 -25.78 19.00
C ARG A 39 -7.54 -25.61 19.18
N ALA A 40 -6.79 -25.62 18.07
CA ALA A 40 -5.35 -25.40 18.04
C ALA A 40 -4.97 -23.95 17.72
N ALA A 41 -5.95 -23.05 17.63
CA ALA A 41 -5.70 -21.65 17.38
C ALA A 41 -4.97 -21.02 18.58
N ILE A 42 -3.65 -20.87 18.44
CA ILE A 42 -2.81 -20.14 19.38
C ILE A 42 -2.67 -18.71 18.89
N PRO A 43 -2.85 -17.71 19.75
CA PRO A 43 -2.56 -16.31 19.38
C PRO A 43 -1.13 -16.19 18.84
N SER A 44 -1.00 -15.76 17.59
CA SER A 44 0.30 -15.69 16.94
C SER A 44 0.32 -14.61 15.87
N LEU A 45 1.42 -13.89 15.77
CA LEU A 45 1.68 -12.92 14.71
C LEU A 45 2.33 -13.54 13.46
N GLN A 46 2.58 -14.86 13.49
CA GLN A 46 3.30 -15.55 12.43
C GLN A 46 2.61 -15.46 11.06
N SER A 47 1.27 -15.53 11.03
CA SER A 47 0.52 -15.35 9.77
C SER A 47 0.65 -13.94 9.21
N LEU A 48 0.72 -12.92 10.05
CA LEU A 48 0.97 -11.54 9.62
C LEU A 48 2.39 -11.39 9.08
N SER A 49 3.38 -11.98 9.75
CA SER A 49 4.76 -12.00 9.27
C SER A 49 4.87 -12.67 7.91
N PHE A 50 4.31 -13.86 7.73
CA PHE A 50 4.28 -14.55 6.42
C PHE A 50 3.58 -13.75 5.33
N ALA A 51 2.47 -13.07 5.65
CA ALA A 51 1.78 -12.23 4.69
C ALA A 51 2.66 -11.06 4.23
N LEU A 52 3.40 -10.43 5.14
CA LEU A 52 4.35 -9.38 4.80
C LEU A 52 5.54 -9.91 4.00
N ASP A 53 6.05 -11.12 4.30
CA ASP A 53 7.12 -11.77 3.52
C ASP A 53 6.68 -12.00 2.07
N ILE A 54 5.45 -12.47 1.84
CA ILE A 54 4.90 -12.64 0.50
C ILE A 54 4.86 -11.30 -0.25
N LEU A 55 4.37 -10.25 0.40
CA LEU A 55 4.24 -8.93 -0.23
C LEU A 55 5.58 -8.26 -0.48
N GLU A 56 6.59 -8.50 0.34
CA GLU A 56 7.95 -8.00 0.16
C GLU A 56 8.67 -8.74 -0.98
N GLY A 57 8.48 -10.06 -1.07
CA GLY A 57 9.08 -10.89 -2.13
C GLY A 57 8.48 -10.69 -3.52
N GLN A 58 7.42 -9.91 -3.67
CA GLN A 58 6.84 -9.54 -4.97
C GLN A 58 7.69 -8.45 -5.66
N GLU A 59 8.87 -8.84 -6.15
CA GLU A 59 9.67 -8.00 -7.03
C GLU A 59 8.92 -7.77 -8.35
N GLY A 60 8.71 -6.49 -8.70
CA GLY A 60 8.05 -6.13 -9.96
C GLY A 60 6.54 -5.92 -9.87
N ALA A 61 6.01 -5.73 -8.67
CA ALA A 61 4.62 -5.25 -8.54
C ALA A 61 4.39 -4.05 -9.48
N GLN A 62 3.32 -4.13 -10.26
CA GLN A 62 2.99 -3.07 -11.22
C GLN A 62 2.92 -1.72 -10.50
N VAL A 63 3.47 -0.68 -11.13
CA VAL A 63 3.43 0.67 -10.58
C VAL A 63 1.96 1.05 -10.29
N GLY A 64 1.68 1.39 -9.03
CA GLY A 64 0.33 1.71 -8.57
C GLY A 64 -0.47 0.54 -7.99
N MET A 65 0.07 -0.70 -7.95
CA MET A 65 -0.56 -1.81 -7.24
C MET A 65 -0.66 -1.48 -5.75
N LYS A 66 -1.88 -1.56 -5.22
CA LYS A 66 -2.14 -1.38 -3.80
C LYS A 66 -2.19 -2.73 -3.10
N ARG A 67 -1.65 -2.76 -1.89
CA ARG A 67 -1.53 -3.97 -1.07
C ARG A 67 -2.34 -3.82 0.20
N SER A 68 -3.07 -4.86 0.55
CA SER A 68 -3.86 -4.87 1.79
C SER A 68 -3.87 -6.27 2.40
N ILE A 69 -3.87 -6.30 3.72
CA ILE A 69 -4.03 -7.51 4.52
C ILE A 69 -5.33 -7.37 5.32
N LEU A 70 -6.13 -8.42 5.40
CA LEU A 70 -7.15 -8.60 6.40
C LEU A 70 -6.64 -9.61 7.41
N PHE A 71 -6.25 -9.13 8.57
CA PHE A 71 -5.67 -9.91 9.66
C PHE A 71 -6.73 -10.26 10.70
N LEU A 72 -7.02 -11.56 10.82
CA LEU A 72 -7.94 -12.10 11.83
C LEU A 72 -7.11 -12.70 12.95
N THR A 73 -7.34 -12.25 14.18
CA THR A 73 -6.56 -12.68 15.34
C THR A 73 -7.39 -12.67 16.62
N PRO A 74 -7.16 -13.58 17.58
CA PRO A 74 -7.61 -13.39 18.95
C PRO A 74 -6.74 -12.32 19.66
N HIS A 75 -7.03 -12.04 20.93
CA HIS A 75 -6.17 -11.17 21.74
C HIS A 75 -4.73 -11.72 21.85
N LEU A 76 -3.76 -10.82 21.94
CA LEU A 76 -2.37 -11.22 22.13
C LEU A 76 -2.08 -11.45 23.61
N PRO A 77 -1.37 -12.53 23.99
CA PRO A 77 -1.34 -12.99 25.36
C PRO A 77 -0.40 -12.18 26.26
N ASP A 78 0.65 -11.61 25.71
CA ASP A 78 1.72 -11.00 26.49
C ASP A 78 2.35 -9.76 25.81
N GLN A 79 3.17 -9.04 26.59
CA GLN A 79 3.82 -7.82 26.14
C GLN A 79 4.93 -8.06 25.11
N ALA A 80 5.55 -9.24 25.11
CA ALA A 80 6.59 -9.58 24.12
C ALA A 80 5.97 -9.67 22.72
N THR A 81 4.79 -10.28 22.62
CA THR A 81 4.01 -10.34 21.37
C THR A 81 3.57 -8.94 20.90
N VAL A 82 3.26 -8.02 21.84
CA VAL A 82 2.95 -6.63 21.47
C VAL A 82 4.17 -5.92 20.89
N THR A 83 5.36 -6.14 21.44
CA THR A 83 6.60 -5.57 20.89
C THR A 83 6.90 -6.12 19.49
N GLU A 84 6.65 -7.40 19.26
CA GLU A 84 6.75 -7.99 17.92
C GLU A 84 5.74 -7.36 16.97
N LEU A 85 4.50 -7.10 17.41
CA LEU A 85 3.48 -6.41 16.61
C LEU A 85 3.92 -4.99 16.20
N GLU A 86 4.60 -4.26 17.07
CA GLU A 86 5.14 -2.93 16.76
C GLU A 86 6.16 -2.98 15.62
N ASN A 87 7.04 -3.97 15.62
CA ASN A 87 8.01 -4.20 14.53
C ASN A 87 7.31 -4.54 13.21
N LEU A 88 6.27 -5.38 13.25
CA LEU A 88 5.48 -5.72 12.06
C LEU A 88 4.67 -4.52 11.55
N THR A 89 4.21 -3.65 12.45
CA THR A 89 3.53 -2.40 12.09
C THR A 89 4.45 -1.45 11.32
N GLU A 90 5.67 -1.27 11.81
CA GLU A 90 6.68 -0.47 11.11
C GLU A 90 6.99 -1.06 9.73
N ARG A 91 7.20 -2.38 9.67
CA ARG A 91 7.45 -3.09 8.41
C ARG A 91 6.29 -2.92 7.41
N ALA A 92 5.04 -3.10 7.84
CA ALA A 92 3.86 -2.89 7.00
C ALA A 92 3.77 -1.46 6.47
N SER A 93 4.07 -0.48 7.31
CA SER A 93 4.08 0.95 6.94
C SER A 93 5.17 1.26 5.91
N LEU A 94 6.38 0.73 6.07
CA LEU A 94 7.49 0.89 5.11
C LEU A 94 7.16 0.25 3.75
N LEU A 95 6.48 -0.87 3.74
CA LEU A 95 6.02 -1.56 2.53
C LEU A 95 4.79 -0.91 1.89
N GLY A 96 4.19 0.09 2.53
CA GLY A 96 2.95 0.72 2.09
C GLY A 96 1.75 -0.24 2.06
N VAL A 97 1.76 -1.24 2.95
CA VAL A 97 0.71 -2.25 3.08
C VAL A 97 -0.33 -1.77 4.08
N ARG A 98 -1.59 -1.73 3.66
CA ARG A 98 -2.71 -1.45 4.57
C ARG A 98 -3.10 -2.73 5.31
N VAL A 99 -3.18 -2.67 6.64
CA VAL A 99 -3.58 -3.81 7.47
C VAL A 99 -4.92 -3.50 8.13
N ASN A 100 -5.96 -4.23 7.74
CA ASN A 100 -7.24 -4.23 8.41
C ASN A 100 -7.24 -5.34 9.45
N VAL A 101 -7.69 -5.07 10.65
CA VAL A 101 -7.61 -6.01 11.77
C VAL A 101 -9.01 -6.38 12.25
N TRP A 102 -9.27 -7.67 12.34
CA TRP A 102 -10.43 -8.21 13.05
C TRP A 102 -9.99 -8.94 14.31
N LEU A 103 -10.26 -8.35 15.46
CA LEU A 103 -10.11 -9.01 16.76
C LEU A 103 -11.31 -9.91 16.99
N ILE A 104 -11.09 -11.22 16.99
CA ILE A 104 -12.13 -12.23 17.17
C ILE A 104 -11.94 -12.89 18.53
N ASP A 105 -12.70 -12.46 19.52
CA ASP A 105 -12.56 -12.95 20.89
C ASP A 105 -13.80 -12.63 21.74
N ALA A 106 -13.83 -13.08 23.01
CA ALA A 106 -14.85 -12.63 23.96
C ALA A 106 -14.74 -11.11 24.19
N ASP A 107 -15.88 -10.46 24.41
CA ASP A 107 -16.00 -9.01 24.59
C ASP A 107 -15.12 -8.44 25.71
N THR A 108 -14.85 -9.24 26.72
CA THR A 108 -13.94 -8.90 27.84
C THR A 108 -12.52 -8.58 27.38
N TYR A 109 -12.08 -9.13 26.23
CA TYR A 109 -10.76 -8.86 25.67
C TYR A 109 -10.71 -7.61 24.78
N PHE A 110 -11.84 -6.98 24.49
CA PHE A 110 -11.86 -5.74 23.68
C PHE A 110 -11.27 -4.53 24.41
N VAL A 111 -11.17 -4.62 25.73
CA VAL A 111 -10.49 -3.62 26.58
C VAL A 111 -9.09 -4.06 27.02
N HIS A 112 -8.62 -5.21 26.56
CA HIS A 112 -7.29 -5.71 26.85
C HIS A 112 -6.21 -4.81 26.22
N PHE A 113 -5.02 -4.75 26.83
CA PHE A 113 -3.94 -3.90 26.31
C PHE A 113 -3.60 -4.21 24.84
N SER A 114 -3.64 -5.49 24.44
CA SER A 114 -3.36 -5.90 23.07
C SER A 114 -4.39 -5.40 22.05
N ALA A 115 -5.64 -5.15 22.46
CA ALA A 115 -6.66 -4.59 21.57
C ALA A 115 -6.28 -3.17 21.11
N ASN A 116 -5.69 -2.36 22.01
CA ASN A 116 -5.19 -1.03 21.66
C ASN A 116 -4.01 -1.11 20.69
N SER A 117 -3.11 -2.08 20.85
CA SER A 117 -1.97 -2.29 19.97
C SER A 117 -2.41 -2.76 18.58
N LEU A 118 -3.39 -3.68 18.51
CA LEU A 118 -4.00 -4.12 17.25
C LEU A 118 -4.74 -2.98 16.54
N LYS A 119 -5.44 -2.13 17.30
CA LYS A 119 -6.06 -0.92 16.75
C LYS A 119 -5.01 0.07 16.23
N SER A 120 -3.88 0.20 16.94
CA SER A 120 -2.75 1.05 16.52
C SER A 120 -2.15 0.55 15.21
N LEU A 121 -1.93 -0.76 15.04
CA LEU A 121 -1.50 -1.37 13.79
C LEU A 121 -2.42 -0.97 12.62
N ALA A 122 -3.73 -1.14 12.77
CA ALA A 122 -4.68 -0.78 11.73
C ALA A 122 -4.57 0.71 11.37
N LEU A 123 -4.64 1.60 12.36
CA LEU A 123 -4.60 3.04 12.15
C LEU A 123 -3.29 3.53 11.53
N GLN A 124 -2.14 3.03 11.98
CA GLN A 124 -0.82 3.45 11.47
C GLN A 124 -0.58 3.00 10.02
N THR A 125 -1.18 1.88 9.63
CA THR A 125 -1.10 1.38 8.25
C THR A 125 -2.25 1.89 7.36
N GLY A 126 -3.13 2.73 7.90
CA GLY A 126 -4.28 3.29 7.17
C GLY A 126 -5.42 2.29 6.96
N GLY A 127 -5.46 1.21 7.72
CA GLY A 127 -6.53 0.22 7.72
C GLY A 127 -7.59 0.51 8.79
N ASP A 128 -8.54 -0.42 8.90
CA ASP A 128 -9.65 -0.38 9.84
C ASP A 128 -9.52 -1.48 10.90
N TYR A 129 -10.10 -1.21 12.07
CA TYR A 129 -10.16 -2.16 13.18
C TYR A 129 -11.61 -2.52 13.48
N PHE A 130 -11.88 -3.80 13.62
CA PHE A 130 -13.17 -4.34 14.00
C PHE A 130 -13.01 -5.40 15.08
N ALA A 131 -13.86 -5.36 16.13
CA ALA A 131 -13.89 -6.36 17.19
C ALA A 131 -15.18 -7.18 17.08
N TYR A 132 -15.06 -8.49 17.17
CA TYR A 132 -16.14 -9.45 17.00
C TYR A 132 -16.19 -10.45 18.14
N SER A 133 -17.31 -10.47 18.89
CA SER A 133 -17.56 -11.42 19.97
C SER A 133 -18.55 -12.53 19.61
N GLY A 134 -19.08 -12.49 18.39
CA GLY A 134 -20.11 -13.42 17.92
C GLY A 134 -21.50 -12.80 17.82
N ILE A 135 -21.70 -11.57 18.28
CA ILE A 135 -23.00 -10.88 18.28
C ILE A 135 -23.04 -9.65 17.36
N GLU A 136 -21.89 -9.08 17.03
CA GLU A 136 -21.80 -7.90 16.18
C GLU A 136 -22.10 -8.30 14.72
N THR A 137 -22.62 -7.34 13.95
CA THR A 137 -22.78 -7.54 12.51
C THR A 137 -21.44 -7.46 11.84
N LEU A 138 -21.04 -8.51 11.14
CA LEU A 138 -19.78 -8.54 10.37
C LEU A 138 -19.80 -7.46 9.29
N PRO A 139 -18.76 -6.64 9.19
CA PRO A 139 -18.62 -5.72 8.07
C PRO A 139 -18.49 -6.48 6.76
N GLU A 140 -19.01 -5.92 5.68
CA GLU A 140 -18.77 -6.49 4.36
C GLU A 140 -17.28 -6.34 4.00
N PRO A 141 -16.56 -7.43 3.64
CA PRO A 141 -15.14 -7.36 3.26
C PRO A 141 -14.88 -6.40 2.10
N GLU A 142 -15.84 -6.23 1.21
CA GLU A 142 -15.76 -5.27 0.10
C GLU A 142 -15.49 -3.83 0.57
N THR A 143 -15.98 -3.45 1.74
CA THR A 143 -15.74 -2.12 2.32
C THR A 143 -14.24 -1.85 2.51
N TYR A 144 -13.46 -2.88 2.85
CA TYR A 144 -12.00 -2.76 3.04
C TYR A 144 -11.23 -2.71 1.73
N PHE A 145 -11.78 -3.27 0.65
CA PHE A 145 -11.06 -3.42 -0.61
C PHE A 145 -11.54 -2.47 -1.71
N SER A 146 -12.71 -1.87 -1.58
CA SER A 146 -13.30 -0.98 -2.60
C SER A 146 -12.37 0.17 -2.98
N HIS A 147 -11.71 0.79 -2.00
CA HIS A 147 -10.80 1.92 -2.24
C HIS A 147 -9.47 1.51 -2.89
N LEU A 148 -9.10 0.22 -2.84
CA LEU A 148 -7.90 -0.29 -3.53
C LEU A 148 -8.07 -0.26 -5.06
N ARG A 149 -9.32 -0.30 -5.54
CA ARG A 149 -9.66 -0.29 -6.96
C ARG A 149 -9.77 1.09 -7.57
N HIS A 150 -9.69 2.14 -6.75
CA HIS A 150 -9.74 3.51 -7.24
C HIS A 150 -8.31 4.03 -7.41
N LEU A 151 -7.88 4.12 -8.67
CA LEU A 151 -6.63 4.77 -9.05
C LEU A 151 -6.97 6.09 -9.73
N TYR A 152 -6.44 7.18 -9.19
CA TYR A 152 -6.54 8.50 -9.83
C TYR A 152 -5.25 8.74 -10.61
N THR A 153 -5.39 8.91 -11.92
CA THR A 153 -4.26 9.25 -12.80
C THR A 153 -4.32 10.74 -13.12
N PHE A 154 -3.23 11.43 -12.82
CA PHE A 154 -3.06 12.82 -13.22
C PHE A 154 -2.07 12.88 -14.37
N GLN A 155 -2.46 13.57 -15.44
CA GLN A 155 -1.58 13.82 -16.57
C GLN A 155 -1.39 15.34 -16.69
N TYR A 156 -0.14 15.78 -16.77
CA TYR A 156 0.19 17.18 -16.97
C TYR A 156 1.33 17.31 -17.98
N GLN A 157 1.37 18.45 -18.65
CA GLN A 157 2.48 18.78 -19.54
C GLN A 157 3.53 19.57 -18.74
N SER A 158 4.70 18.98 -18.58
CA SER A 158 5.81 19.61 -17.87
C SER A 158 6.35 20.82 -18.67
N GLN A 159 6.61 21.93 -17.97
CA GLN A 159 7.28 23.11 -18.51
C GLN A 159 8.75 23.18 -18.07
N LEU A 160 9.30 22.08 -17.53
CA LEU A 160 10.69 22.02 -17.15
C LEU A 160 11.57 22.12 -18.39
N ALA A 161 12.45 23.11 -18.39
CA ALA A 161 13.38 23.42 -19.50
C ALA A 161 14.85 23.18 -19.14
N SER A 162 15.14 22.73 -17.92
CA SER A 162 16.50 22.45 -17.45
C SER A 162 16.71 20.98 -17.22
N ALA A 163 17.85 20.46 -17.64
CA ALA A 163 18.33 19.13 -17.29
C ALA A 163 18.72 19.08 -15.81
N GLY A 164 18.67 17.89 -15.21
CA GLY A 164 19.08 17.68 -13.83
C GLY A 164 18.06 16.96 -12.98
N SER A 165 18.28 16.95 -11.69
CA SER A 165 17.39 16.30 -10.73
C SER A 165 16.24 17.24 -10.34
N HIS A 166 15.03 16.72 -10.41
CA HIS A 166 13.80 17.43 -10.08
C HIS A 166 12.97 16.62 -9.07
N ASN A 167 12.16 17.32 -8.29
CA ASN A 167 11.24 16.71 -7.35
C ASN A 167 9.80 17.02 -7.77
N LEU A 168 8.97 15.98 -7.78
CA LEU A 168 7.53 16.07 -8.02
C LEU A 168 6.78 15.72 -6.74
N ALA A 169 5.86 16.57 -6.33
CA ALA A 169 4.90 16.26 -5.27
C ALA A 169 3.49 16.60 -5.76
N ALA A 170 2.54 15.76 -5.41
CA ALA A 170 1.13 16.01 -5.67
C ALA A 170 0.49 16.64 -4.43
N ARG A 171 -0.29 17.71 -4.62
CA ARG A 171 -1.07 18.33 -3.55
C ARG A 171 -2.55 18.28 -3.92
N VAL A 172 -3.35 17.76 -3.00
CA VAL A 172 -4.82 17.72 -3.14
C VAL A 172 -5.42 18.59 -2.07
N ASN A 173 -6.21 19.57 -2.50
CA ASN A 173 -6.98 20.42 -1.61
C ASN A 173 -8.47 20.21 -1.94
N PHE A 174 -9.21 19.67 -0.99
CA PHE A 174 -10.62 19.38 -1.15
C PHE A 174 -11.36 19.59 0.18
N SER A 175 -12.36 20.42 0.19
CA SER A 175 -13.28 20.62 1.33
C SER A 175 -12.60 20.83 2.68
N GLY A 176 -11.48 21.59 2.72
CA GLY A 176 -10.72 21.87 3.95
C GLY A 176 -9.65 20.81 4.27
N LEU A 177 -9.55 19.74 3.50
CA LEU A 177 -8.49 18.76 3.56
C LEU A 177 -7.36 19.19 2.61
N ASP A 178 -6.14 19.34 3.14
CA ASP A 178 -4.95 19.69 2.37
C ASP A 178 -3.91 18.57 2.57
N LEU A 179 -3.72 17.77 1.54
CA LEU A 179 -2.81 16.63 1.55
C LEU A 179 -1.71 16.84 0.51
N THR A 180 -0.48 16.59 0.92
CA THR A 180 0.69 16.63 0.03
C THR A 180 1.38 15.27 0.06
N SER A 181 1.68 14.71 -1.11
CA SER A 181 2.43 13.45 -1.21
C SER A 181 3.88 13.63 -0.76
N ALA A 182 4.54 12.51 -0.44
CA ALA A 182 5.99 12.49 -0.39
C ALA A 182 6.56 12.93 -1.75
N PRO A 183 7.70 13.65 -1.78
CA PRO A 183 8.33 14.07 -3.03
C PRO A 183 8.92 12.85 -3.75
N TYR A 184 8.65 12.76 -5.04
CA TYR A 184 9.27 11.79 -5.95
C TYR A 184 10.39 12.48 -6.72
N SER A 185 11.63 12.00 -6.57
CA SER A 185 12.80 12.54 -7.28
C SER A 185 13.00 11.84 -8.61
N PHE A 186 13.22 12.60 -9.68
CA PHE A 186 13.52 12.06 -11.00
C PHE A 186 14.59 12.93 -11.69
N THR A 187 15.31 12.34 -12.62
CA THR A 187 16.31 13.05 -13.42
C THR A 187 15.77 13.26 -14.81
N LEU A 188 15.86 14.50 -15.31
CA LEU A 188 15.51 14.87 -16.66
C LEU A 188 16.78 15.11 -17.46
N ASP A 189 16.95 14.36 -18.55
CA ASP A 189 18.01 14.58 -19.51
C ASP A 189 17.43 15.35 -20.73
N ILE A 190 17.62 16.65 -20.72
CA ILE A 190 17.20 17.51 -21.83
C ILE A 190 18.45 17.81 -22.66
N GLN A 191 18.51 17.27 -23.86
CA GLN A 191 19.51 17.67 -24.82
C GLN A 191 19.14 19.04 -25.37
N PRO A 192 20.09 20.01 -25.37
CA PRO A 192 19.83 21.29 -25.98
C PRO A 192 19.50 21.09 -27.47
N PRO A 193 18.59 21.89 -28.04
CA PRO A 193 18.27 21.78 -29.45
C PRO A 193 19.54 21.97 -30.27
N ASN A 194 19.81 21.01 -31.15
CA ASN A 194 20.91 21.12 -32.12
C ASN A 194 20.36 21.75 -33.40
N PRO A 195 20.46 23.09 -33.55
CA PRO A 195 19.89 23.77 -34.70
C PRO A 195 20.64 23.36 -35.96
N MET A 196 19.94 22.72 -36.88
CA MET A 196 20.48 22.34 -38.17
C MET A 196 20.06 23.43 -39.19
N LEU A 197 21.03 24.19 -39.68
CA LEU A 197 20.82 25.15 -40.77
C LEU A 197 20.63 24.38 -42.08
N LEU A 198 19.41 24.21 -42.53
CA LEU A 198 19.09 23.53 -43.79
C LEU A 198 19.52 24.35 -45.03
N SER A 199 19.64 25.64 -44.89
CA SER A 199 20.09 26.56 -45.94
C SER A 199 20.96 27.64 -45.27
N PRO A 200 22.25 27.38 -45.04
CA PRO A 200 23.12 28.37 -44.44
C PRO A 200 23.24 29.60 -45.34
N PRO A 201 23.13 30.81 -44.82
CA PRO A 201 23.39 32.03 -45.61
C PRO A 201 24.83 32.06 -46.07
N SER A 202 25.08 32.64 -47.26
CA SER A 202 26.42 32.75 -47.82
C SER A 202 27.35 33.60 -46.97
N GLN A 203 26.82 34.37 -46.04
CA GLN A 203 27.59 35.17 -45.11
C GLN A 203 26.86 35.26 -43.78
N ILE A 204 27.58 34.97 -42.69
CA ILE A 204 27.11 35.16 -41.30
C ILE A 204 27.83 36.39 -40.73
N VAL A 205 27.11 37.47 -40.53
CA VAL A 205 27.64 38.67 -39.89
C VAL A 205 27.34 38.60 -38.40
N ARG A 206 28.37 38.58 -37.57
CA ARG A 206 28.23 38.66 -36.12
C ARG A 206 27.97 40.12 -35.76
N GLN A 207 26.77 40.39 -35.28
CA GLN A 207 26.48 41.68 -34.65
C GLN A 207 27.31 41.80 -33.37
N ALA A 208 27.97 42.95 -33.16
CA ALA A 208 28.58 43.23 -31.88
C ALA A 208 27.49 43.32 -30.82
N PRO A 209 27.72 42.84 -29.59
CA PRO A 209 26.75 43.05 -28.52
C PRO A 209 26.52 44.57 -28.42
N GLU A 210 25.24 44.98 -28.42
CA GLU A 210 24.88 46.36 -28.05
C GLU A 210 25.36 46.56 -26.62
N GLY A 211 26.44 47.33 -26.48
CA GLY A 211 26.96 47.67 -25.19
C GLY A 211 26.02 48.71 -24.58
N ASP A 212 25.58 48.42 -23.36
CA ASP A 212 25.03 49.46 -22.50
C ASP A 212 26.07 50.57 -22.31
N PRO A 213 25.65 51.83 -22.30
CA PRO A 213 26.53 52.97 -22.13
C PRO A 213 27.17 53.05 -20.75
#